data_a5ebddcd3030d740faa862e05fe3d7c8
#
_entry.id   a5ebddcd3030d740faa862e05fe3d7c8
#
_cell.length_a   1.000
_cell.length_b   1.000
_cell.length_c   1.000
_cell.angle_alpha   90.00
_cell.angle_beta   90.00
_cell.angle_gamma   90.00
#
_symmetry.space_group_name_H-M   'P 1'
#
loop_
_entity.id
_entity.type
_entity.pdbx_description
1 polymer ?
#
loop_
_entity_poly.entity_id
_entity_poly.type
_entity_poly.pdbx_seq_one_letter_code
_entity_poly.pdbx_strand_id
1 'polypeptide(L)'
;ESVSSSSAESLIFTHYNPRRTVAYGREWANVSNTPFREYKHWTHEGGIATPLIAHWPAGIPVSQRGRLNPTPGQLVDILATCVDLGKATYPTERSGQSIRPMEGVSLRPAFEGKRVERPRPLVWEHEGNRAIRVGDWKLVTQRSAGAWELYDLKKDRTETKNLAGQEPDRVKSMAWDWEVWAKRAQVFPWPWEAVAKN
;
A
#
# COMPACT_ATOMS: atom_id res chain seq x y z
N GLU A 1 14.18 46.25 -13.61
CA GLU A 1 13.12 45.92 -12.62
C GLU A 1 13.62 44.75 -11.79
N SER A 2 13.93 45.03 -10.54
CA SER A 2 14.41 44.06 -9.56
C SER A 2 13.24 43.23 -9.07
N VAL A 3 13.20 41.94 -9.41
CA VAL A 3 12.28 40.97 -8.78
C VAL A 3 12.76 40.80 -7.35
N SER A 4 11.94 41.24 -6.41
CA SER A 4 12.22 41.21 -4.97
C SER A 4 12.42 39.77 -4.51
N SER A 5 13.55 39.49 -3.88
CA SER A 5 13.94 38.21 -3.28
C SER A 5 13.09 37.79 -2.04
N SER A 6 12.02 38.54 -1.73
CA SER A 6 11.20 38.31 -0.53
C SER A 6 10.14 37.22 -0.65
N SER A 7 9.86 36.72 -1.86
CA SER A 7 8.76 35.77 -2.06
C SER A 7 9.13 34.29 -1.85
N ALA A 8 10.39 33.91 -2.06
CA ALA A 8 10.83 32.53 -1.90
C ALA A 8 11.15 32.16 -0.44
N GLU A 9 11.78 33.07 0.31
CA GLU A 9 12.06 32.87 1.73
C GLU A 9 10.78 32.89 2.59
N SER A 10 9.78 33.68 2.21
CA SER A 10 8.48 33.71 2.86
C SER A 10 7.75 32.38 2.79
N LEU A 11 7.91 31.61 1.71
CA LEU A 11 7.27 30.30 1.55
C LEU A 11 7.87 29.20 2.42
N ILE A 12 9.12 29.31 2.82
CA ILE A 12 9.81 28.31 3.64
C ILE A 12 9.54 28.56 5.14
N PHE A 13 9.42 29.80 5.58
CA PHE A 13 9.28 30.16 7.00
C PHE A 13 7.86 30.48 7.48
N THR A 14 6.88 30.70 6.60
CA THR A 14 5.50 31.00 7.00
C THR A 14 4.73 29.81 7.57
N HIS A 15 5.34 28.61 7.61
CA HIS A 15 4.66 27.39 8.06
C HIS A 15 4.98 26.97 9.49
N TYR A 16 5.88 27.67 10.20
CA TYR A 16 6.08 27.42 11.63
C TYR A 16 5.05 28.19 12.46
N ASN A 17 3.82 27.75 12.41
CA ASN A 17 2.83 28.08 13.41
C ASN A 17 2.73 26.89 14.37
N PRO A 18 3.13 27.00 15.64
CA PRO A 18 3.08 25.90 16.61
C PRO A 18 1.67 25.36 16.87
N ARG A 19 0.65 26.05 16.35
CA ARG A 19 -0.76 25.61 16.36
C ARG A 19 -1.23 24.96 15.06
N ARG A 20 -0.36 24.84 14.02
CA ARG A 20 -0.68 24.18 12.77
C ARG A 20 0.16 22.92 12.63
N THR A 21 -0.48 21.83 12.19
CA THR A 21 0.21 20.62 11.80
C THR A 21 1.22 20.96 10.70
N VAL A 22 2.49 20.65 10.93
CA VAL A 22 3.53 20.84 9.93
C VAL A 22 3.33 19.81 8.82
N ALA A 23 2.91 20.27 7.66
CA ALA A 23 2.78 19.46 6.46
C ALA A 23 3.34 20.23 5.26
N TYR A 24 4.07 19.55 4.40
CA TYR A 24 4.70 20.20 3.24
C TYR A 24 3.76 20.35 2.02
N GLY A 25 2.48 20.05 2.20
CA GLY A 25 1.44 20.31 1.21
C GLY A 25 1.35 19.25 0.12
N ARG A 26 0.31 19.37 -0.69
CA ARG A 26 -0.08 18.40 -1.73
C ARG A 26 0.96 18.29 -2.83
N GLU A 27 1.49 19.40 -3.29
CA GLU A 27 2.44 19.49 -4.40
C GLU A 27 3.73 18.78 -4.05
N TRP A 28 4.28 19.05 -2.88
CA TRP A 28 5.47 18.38 -2.38
C TRP A 28 5.23 16.90 -2.06
N ALA A 29 4.02 16.53 -1.65
CA ALA A 29 3.66 15.12 -1.45
C ALA A 29 3.74 14.35 -2.78
N ASN A 30 3.24 14.91 -3.88
CA ASN A 30 3.39 14.32 -5.20
C ASN A 30 4.84 14.24 -5.65
N VAL A 31 5.61 15.31 -5.47
CA VAL A 31 7.04 15.33 -5.83
C VAL A 31 7.81 14.24 -5.10
N SER A 32 7.55 14.06 -3.81
CA SER A 32 8.22 13.04 -2.98
C SER A 32 7.90 11.60 -3.39
N ASN A 33 6.80 11.36 -4.08
CA ASN A 33 6.38 10.04 -4.55
C ASN A 33 6.68 9.79 -6.03
N THR A 34 7.31 10.75 -6.72
CA THR A 34 7.69 10.61 -8.13
C THR A 34 8.55 9.34 -8.35
N PRO A 35 8.28 8.54 -9.40
CA PRO A 35 7.36 8.78 -10.52
C PRO A 35 5.93 8.27 -10.32
N PHE A 36 5.56 7.83 -9.13
CA PHE A 36 4.25 7.25 -8.86
C PHE A 36 3.17 8.32 -8.69
N ARG A 37 1.96 7.97 -9.11
CA ARG A 37 0.78 8.84 -8.95
C ARG A 37 0.35 8.91 -7.50
N GLU A 38 -0.17 10.07 -7.14
CA GLU A 38 -0.80 10.35 -5.86
C GLU A 38 0.17 10.24 -4.67
N TYR A 39 -0.36 10.22 -3.48
CA TYR A 39 0.37 10.25 -2.22
C TYR A 39 -0.51 9.64 -1.12
N LYS A 40 -0.08 9.70 0.13
CA LYS A 40 -0.85 9.27 1.30
C LYS A 40 -2.32 9.71 1.20
N HIS A 41 -3.22 8.89 1.59
CA HIS A 41 -4.68 8.79 1.45
C HIS A 41 -5.13 7.95 0.25
N TRP A 42 -4.39 7.97 -0.85
CA TRP A 42 -4.75 7.22 -2.05
C TRP A 42 -4.17 5.80 -2.02
N THR A 43 -4.82 4.89 -2.71
CA THR A 43 -4.35 3.50 -2.86
C THR A 43 -3.64 3.26 -4.21
N HIS A 44 -3.37 4.33 -4.96
CA HIS A 44 -2.43 4.32 -6.09
C HIS A 44 -0.98 4.10 -5.60
N GLU A 45 -0.09 3.75 -6.51
CA GLU A 45 1.30 3.38 -6.13
C GLU A 45 1.98 4.46 -5.29
N GLY A 46 1.79 5.75 -5.57
CA GLY A 46 2.38 6.83 -4.77
C GLY A 46 1.89 6.87 -3.32
N GLY A 47 0.71 6.31 -3.04
CA GLY A 47 0.18 6.23 -1.67
C GLY A 47 0.56 4.96 -0.91
N ILE A 48 0.94 3.88 -1.61
CA ILE A 48 1.13 2.56 -0.99
C ILE A 48 2.50 1.90 -1.25
N ALA A 49 3.25 2.32 -2.28
CA ALA A 49 4.52 1.70 -2.65
C ALA A 49 5.71 2.20 -1.79
N THR A 50 5.55 2.20 -0.49
CA THR A 50 6.62 2.56 0.46
C THR A 50 7.73 1.51 0.44
N PRO A 51 9.03 1.90 0.29
CA PRO A 51 10.14 0.98 0.34
C PRO A 51 10.29 0.32 1.71
N LEU A 52 10.57 -0.99 1.72
CA LEU A 52 11.02 -1.73 2.89
C LEU A 52 12.52 -1.98 2.79
N ILE A 53 13.28 -1.62 3.81
CA ILE A 53 14.72 -1.91 3.91
C ILE A 53 14.91 -3.01 4.95
N ALA A 54 15.53 -4.13 4.53
CA ALA A 54 15.91 -5.22 5.41
C ALA A 54 17.43 -5.25 5.59
N HIS A 55 17.89 -5.21 6.84
CA HIS A 55 19.30 -5.34 7.20
C HIS A 55 19.48 -6.52 8.13
N TRP A 56 20.06 -7.60 7.61
CA TRP A 56 20.33 -8.83 8.36
C TRP A 56 21.59 -9.52 7.84
N PRO A 57 22.79 -9.06 8.28
CA PRO A 57 24.08 -9.55 7.75
C PRO A 57 24.28 -11.06 7.90
N ALA A 58 23.74 -11.68 8.95
CA ALA A 58 23.88 -13.12 9.18
C ALA A 58 22.95 -13.98 8.28
N GLY A 59 21.86 -13.42 7.75
CA GLY A 59 20.85 -14.20 7.04
C GLY A 59 20.65 -13.82 5.59
N ILE A 60 20.97 -12.57 5.18
CA ILE A 60 20.88 -12.17 3.78
C ILE A 60 22.17 -12.54 3.05
N PRO A 61 22.12 -13.42 2.03
CA PRO A 61 23.29 -13.81 1.25
C PRO A 61 24.02 -12.59 0.67
N VAL A 62 25.35 -12.67 0.61
CA VAL A 62 26.19 -11.57 0.07
C VAL A 62 25.74 -11.16 -1.33
N SER A 63 25.33 -12.12 -2.15
CA SER A 63 24.82 -11.88 -3.52
C SER A 63 23.53 -11.06 -3.59
N GLN A 64 22.80 -10.92 -2.49
CA GLN A 64 21.54 -10.16 -2.41
C GLN A 64 21.70 -8.80 -1.71
N ARG A 65 22.85 -8.55 -1.08
CA ARG A 65 23.08 -7.29 -0.36
C ARG A 65 23.20 -6.12 -1.32
N GLY A 66 22.60 -4.99 -0.95
CA GLY A 66 22.57 -3.78 -1.77
C GLY A 66 21.73 -3.89 -3.03
N ARG A 67 20.94 -4.96 -3.21
CA ARG A 67 20.06 -5.13 -4.36
C ARG A 67 18.65 -4.65 -4.07
N LEU A 68 17.99 -4.15 -5.11
CA LEU A 68 16.55 -3.91 -5.11
C LEU A 68 15.82 -5.22 -5.43
N ASN A 69 14.78 -5.53 -4.65
CA ASN A 69 13.91 -6.67 -4.88
C ASN A 69 12.48 -6.14 -5.16
N PRO A 70 11.87 -6.44 -6.31
CA PRO A 70 10.56 -5.92 -6.70
C PRO A 70 9.38 -6.68 -6.06
N THR A 71 9.64 -7.65 -5.19
CA THR A 71 8.57 -8.42 -4.53
C THR A 71 7.68 -7.48 -3.72
N PRO A 72 6.37 -7.46 -3.99
CA PRO A 72 5.45 -6.65 -3.20
C PRO A 72 5.24 -7.27 -1.83
N GLY A 73 5.22 -6.43 -0.79
CA GLY A 73 4.91 -6.80 0.59
C GLY A 73 3.78 -5.96 1.16
N GLN A 74 3.24 -6.41 2.28
CA GLN A 74 2.34 -5.65 3.13
C GLN A 74 2.82 -5.68 4.58
N LEU A 75 2.33 -4.77 5.40
CA LEU A 75 2.71 -4.66 6.81
C LEU A 75 2.48 -5.99 7.58
N VAL A 76 1.42 -6.72 7.24
CA VAL A 76 1.12 -8.03 7.84
C VAL A 76 2.19 -9.11 7.58
N ASP A 77 3.00 -8.93 6.54
CA ASP A 77 4.08 -9.86 6.20
C ASP A 77 5.27 -9.75 7.16
N ILE A 78 5.43 -8.63 7.84
CA ILE A 78 6.51 -8.43 8.81
C ILE A 78 6.38 -9.44 9.95
N LEU A 79 5.19 -9.57 10.54
CA LEU A 79 4.95 -10.56 11.59
C LEU A 79 5.20 -11.98 11.09
N ALA A 80 4.68 -12.32 9.90
CA ALA A 80 4.88 -13.64 9.30
C ALA A 80 6.38 -13.95 9.08
N THR A 81 7.13 -12.94 8.67
CA THR A 81 8.58 -13.06 8.49
C THR A 81 9.31 -13.26 9.83
N CYS A 82 8.92 -12.52 10.86
CA CYS A 82 9.51 -12.69 12.19
C CYS A 82 9.22 -14.08 12.77
N VAL A 83 8.01 -14.59 12.61
CA VAL A 83 7.63 -15.94 13.06
C VAL A 83 8.45 -17.01 12.35
N ASP A 84 8.61 -16.90 11.02
CA ASP A 84 9.40 -17.83 10.20
C ASP A 84 10.89 -17.79 10.59
N LEU A 85 11.48 -16.59 10.68
CA LEU A 85 12.90 -16.44 11.03
C LEU A 85 13.18 -16.89 12.46
N GLY A 86 12.26 -16.66 13.38
CA GLY A 86 12.34 -17.11 14.77
C GLY A 86 12.04 -18.60 14.96
N LYS A 87 11.65 -19.32 13.89
CA LYS A 87 11.15 -20.70 13.94
C LYS A 87 10.08 -20.89 15.02
N ALA A 88 9.26 -19.86 15.21
CA ALA A 88 8.20 -19.85 16.19
C ALA A 88 6.90 -20.42 15.62
N THR A 89 6.03 -20.90 16.50
CA THR A 89 4.67 -21.27 16.13
C THR A 89 3.73 -20.13 16.47
N TYR A 90 2.99 -19.64 15.47
CA TYR A 90 1.96 -18.65 15.71
C TYR A 90 0.80 -19.30 16.47
N PRO A 91 0.42 -18.81 17.65
CA PRO A 91 -0.60 -19.45 18.47
C PRO A 91 -1.99 -19.29 17.86
N THR A 92 -2.85 -20.28 18.05
CA THR A 92 -4.27 -20.25 17.64
C THR A 92 -5.17 -19.75 18.77
N GLU A 93 -4.64 -19.73 20.00
CA GLU A 93 -5.37 -19.39 21.22
C GLU A 93 -4.47 -18.61 22.20
N ARG A 94 -5.05 -17.71 22.98
CA ARG A 94 -4.41 -17.04 24.11
C ARG A 94 -5.41 -16.87 25.25
N SER A 95 -5.07 -17.39 26.44
CA SER A 95 -5.92 -17.30 27.64
C SER A 95 -7.34 -17.79 27.44
N GLY A 96 -7.51 -18.94 26.74
CA GLY A 96 -8.81 -19.55 26.43
C GLY A 96 -9.61 -18.84 25.33
N GLN A 97 -9.02 -17.85 24.66
CA GLN A 97 -9.68 -17.15 23.56
C GLN A 97 -8.96 -17.41 22.24
N SER A 98 -9.73 -17.76 21.21
CA SER A 98 -9.22 -17.92 19.85
C SER A 98 -8.68 -16.59 19.32
N ILE A 99 -7.51 -16.64 18.70
CA ILE A 99 -6.91 -15.48 18.02
C ILE A 99 -7.03 -15.57 16.51
N ARG A 100 -7.05 -14.42 15.85
CA ARG A 100 -7.14 -14.40 14.38
C ARG A 100 -5.93 -15.06 13.75
N PRO A 101 -6.11 -15.91 12.73
CA PRO A 101 -5.00 -16.47 11.98
C PRO A 101 -4.12 -15.38 11.39
N MET A 102 -2.82 -15.66 11.31
CA MET A 102 -1.87 -14.80 10.61
C MET A 102 -2.20 -14.76 9.10
N GLU A 103 -2.32 -13.57 8.54
CA GLU A 103 -2.69 -13.37 7.12
C GLU A 103 -1.49 -13.12 6.21
N GLY A 104 -0.40 -12.60 6.76
CA GLY A 104 0.81 -12.33 6.01
C GLY A 104 1.55 -13.58 5.57
N VAL A 105 2.47 -13.40 4.65
CA VAL A 105 3.41 -14.42 4.20
C VAL A 105 4.84 -14.02 4.56
N SER A 106 5.72 -14.98 4.81
CA SER A 106 7.13 -14.68 5.07
C SER A 106 7.81 -14.07 3.84
N LEU A 107 8.51 -12.96 4.03
CA LEU A 107 9.37 -12.32 3.02
C LEU A 107 10.77 -12.93 2.99
N ARG A 108 11.08 -13.94 3.81
CA ARG A 108 12.38 -14.62 3.82
C ARG A 108 12.83 -15.09 2.42
N PRO A 109 11.96 -15.70 1.57
CA PRO A 109 12.38 -16.07 0.23
C PRO A 109 12.88 -14.89 -0.60
N ALA A 110 12.29 -13.69 -0.44
CA ALA A 110 12.77 -12.49 -1.12
C ALA A 110 14.17 -12.08 -0.65
N PHE A 111 14.48 -12.26 0.63
CA PHE A 111 15.83 -12.00 1.16
C PHE A 111 16.89 -12.94 0.57
N GLU A 112 16.46 -14.12 0.13
CA GLU A 112 17.30 -15.12 -0.54
C GLU A 112 17.31 -14.94 -2.08
N GLY A 113 16.64 -13.94 -2.62
CA GLY A 113 16.49 -13.71 -4.06
C GLY A 113 15.51 -14.67 -4.74
N LYS A 114 14.67 -15.34 -3.96
CA LYS A 114 13.65 -16.27 -4.42
C LYS A 114 12.29 -15.61 -4.52
N ARG A 115 11.36 -16.22 -5.27
CA ARG A 115 9.97 -15.78 -5.34
C ARG A 115 9.25 -16.01 -4.02
N VAL A 116 8.45 -15.05 -3.62
CA VAL A 116 7.49 -15.19 -2.52
C VAL A 116 6.15 -15.66 -3.10
N GLU A 117 5.73 -16.85 -2.71
CA GLU A 117 4.41 -17.36 -3.09
C GLU A 117 3.34 -16.75 -2.18
N ARG A 118 2.33 -16.18 -2.81
CA ARG A 118 1.26 -15.48 -2.12
C ARG A 118 -0.10 -16.09 -2.49
N PRO A 119 -0.74 -16.82 -1.55
CA PRO A 119 -2.00 -17.51 -1.84
C PRO A 119 -3.22 -16.58 -1.90
N ARG A 120 -3.05 -15.34 -1.42
CA ARG A 120 -4.11 -14.32 -1.40
C ARG A 120 -3.67 -13.05 -2.10
N PRO A 121 -4.60 -12.29 -2.70
CA PRO A 121 -4.31 -10.96 -3.21
C PRO A 121 -3.78 -10.02 -2.13
N LEU A 122 -3.06 -8.98 -2.55
CA LEU A 122 -2.79 -7.83 -1.72
C LEU A 122 -3.96 -6.87 -1.82
N VAL A 123 -4.49 -6.42 -0.68
CA VAL A 123 -5.72 -5.62 -0.64
C VAL A 123 -5.51 -4.39 0.23
N TRP A 124 -6.05 -3.27 -0.19
CA TRP A 124 -6.01 -2.00 0.54
C TRP A 124 -7.38 -1.35 0.58
N GLU A 125 -7.64 -0.70 1.69
CA GLU A 125 -8.70 0.27 1.88
C GLU A 125 -8.18 1.38 2.78
N HIS A 126 -8.47 2.62 2.41
CA HIS A 126 -8.18 3.78 3.23
C HIS A 126 -9.13 4.93 2.86
N GLU A 127 -9.98 5.32 3.82
CA GLU A 127 -10.94 6.43 3.65
C GLU A 127 -11.83 6.27 2.40
N GLY A 128 -12.25 5.03 2.10
CA GLY A 128 -13.05 4.69 0.92
C GLY A 128 -12.24 4.49 -0.37
N ASN A 129 -10.96 4.83 -0.38
CA ASN A 129 -10.07 4.48 -1.49
C ASN A 129 -9.74 3.00 -1.43
N ARG A 130 -9.86 2.31 -2.54
CA ARG A 130 -9.80 0.84 -2.60
C ARG A 130 -8.80 0.37 -3.62
N ALA A 131 -8.06 -0.67 -3.29
CA ALA A 131 -7.24 -1.36 -4.28
C ALA A 131 -7.12 -2.85 -3.98
N ILE A 132 -6.91 -3.63 -5.04
CA ILE A 132 -6.54 -5.05 -4.96
C ILE A 132 -5.48 -5.33 -6.02
N ARG A 133 -4.47 -6.11 -5.65
CA ARG A 133 -3.42 -6.56 -6.56
C ARG A 133 -3.39 -8.08 -6.61
N VAL A 134 -3.50 -8.62 -7.83
CA VAL A 134 -3.40 -10.05 -8.14
C VAL A 134 -2.24 -10.24 -9.11
N GLY A 135 -1.11 -10.70 -8.61
CA GLY A 135 0.12 -10.77 -9.41
C GLY A 135 0.57 -9.39 -9.90
N ASP A 136 0.63 -9.21 -11.22
CA ASP A 136 1.01 -7.95 -11.84
C ASP A 136 -0.18 -7.01 -12.11
N TRP A 137 -1.40 -7.48 -11.93
CA TRP A 137 -2.60 -6.68 -12.15
C TRP A 137 -3.02 -5.96 -10.87
N LYS A 138 -3.34 -4.67 -11.00
CA LYS A 138 -3.88 -3.86 -9.92
C LYS A 138 -5.16 -3.19 -10.35
N LEU A 139 -6.21 -3.38 -9.55
CA LEU A 139 -7.47 -2.67 -9.65
C LEU A 139 -7.52 -1.64 -8.52
N VAL A 140 -7.82 -0.38 -8.84
CA VAL A 140 -7.81 0.71 -7.88
C VAL A 140 -8.96 1.67 -8.16
N THR A 141 -9.47 2.32 -7.12
CA THR A 141 -10.47 3.38 -7.27
C THR A 141 -10.31 4.42 -6.17
N GLN A 142 -10.61 5.65 -6.50
CA GLN A 142 -10.70 6.74 -5.55
C GLN A 142 -12.12 6.84 -5.01
N ARG A 143 -12.24 6.94 -3.68
CA ARG A 143 -13.51 7.05 -2.94
C ARG A 143 -14.41 5.81 -3.07
N SER A 144 -15.40 5.73 -2.23
CA SER A 144 -16.33 4.61 -2.15
C SER A 144 -17.18 4.39 -3.41
N ALA A 145 -17.49 5.46 -4.14
CA ALA A 145 -18.31 5.42 -5.34
C ALA A 145 -17.52 5.66 -6.65
N GLY A 146 -16.19 5.69 -6.57
CA GLY A 146 -15.33 5.93 -7.74
C GLY A 146 -15.37 4.78 -8.74
N ALA A 147 -15.19 5.09 -10.02
CA ALA A 147 -15.01 4.09 -11.05
C ALA A 147 -13.69 3.32 -10.84
N TRP A 148 -13.69 2.03 -11.16
CA TRP A 148 -12.49 1.22 -11.11
C TRP A 148 -11.53 1.54 -12.26
N GLU A 149 -10.25 1.62 -11.95
CA GLU A 149 -9.13 1.74 -12.87
C GLU A 149 -8.31 0.46 -12.79
N LEU A 150 -7.88 -0.10 -13.92
CA LEU A 150 -7.10 -1.33 -14.00
C LEU A 150 -5.75 -1.09 -14.63
N TYR A 151 -4.69 -1.61 -14.02
CA TYR A 151 -3.31 -1.42 -14.46
C TYR A 151 -2.53 -2.74 -14.50
N ASP A 152 -1.70 -2.92 -15.54
CA ASP A 152 -0.66 -3.96 -15.60
C ASP A 152 0.65 -3.38 -15.02
N LEU A 153 0.90 -3.58 -13.74
CA LEU A 153 2.05 -3.00 -13.04
C LEU A 153 3.41 -3.52 -13.54
N LYS A 154 3.43 -4.61 -14.31
CA LYS A 154 4.65 -5.09 -14.96
C LYS A 154 5.07 -4.15 -16.09
N LYS A 155 4.13 -3.52 -16.77
CA LYS A 155 4.35 -2.64 -17.92
C LYS A 155 4.17 -1.17 -17.58
N ASP A 156 3.30 -0.88 -16.62
CA ASP A 156 2.88 0.48 -16.26
C ASP A 156 2.78 0.61 -14.73
N ARG A 157 3.91 0.69 -14.07
CA ARG A 157 3.97 0.84 -12.63
C ARG A 157 3.60 2.25 -12.15
N THR A 158 3.53 3.20 -13.07
CA THR A 158 3.14 4.59 -12.81
C THR A 158 1.65 4.84 -12.97
N GLU A 159 0.88 3.81 -13.35
CA GLU A 159 -0.58 3.85 -13.43
C GLU A 159 -1.08 4.94 -14.38
N THR A 160 -0.50 5.01 -15.57
CA THR A 160 -0.81 6.03 -16.58
C THR A 160 -1.81 5.57 -17.63
N LYS A 161 -1.90 4.24 -17.87
CA LYS A 161 -2.76 3.65 -18.89
C LYS A 161 -3.84 2.76 -18.28
N ASN A 162 -5.01 3.34 -18.04
CA ASN A 162 -6.17 2.60 -17.53
C ASN A 162 -6.68 1.59 -18.58
N LEU A 163 -6.68 0.30 -18.22
CA LEU A 163 -7.11 -0.83 -19.07
C LEU A 163 -8.53 -1.33 -18.72
N ALA A 164 -9.25 -0.68 -17.81
CA ALA A 164 -10.55 -1.17 -17.33
C ALA A 164 -11.57 -1.39 -18.45
N GLY A 165 -11.59 -0.52 -19.46
CA GLY A 165 -12.49 -0.67 -20.62
C GLY A 165 -12.09 -1.79 -21.57
N GLN A 166 -10.82 -2.26 -21.52
CA GLN A 166 -10.31 -3.34 -22.38
C GLN A 166 -10.43 -4.72 -21.71
N GLU A 167 -10.49 -4.76 -20.36
CA GLU A 167 -10.47 -5.98 -19.55
C GLU A 167 -11.68 -6.01 -18.56
N PRO A 168 -12.93 -5.86 -19.03
CA PRO A 168 -14.09 -5.71 -18.14
C PRO A 168 -14.33 -6.93 -17.24
N ASP A 169 -14.05 -8.14 -17.72
CA ASP A 169 -14.23 -9.36 -16.93
C ASP A 169 -13.20 -9.44 -15.79
N ARG A 170 -11.97 -9.01 -16.02
CA ARG A 170 -10.94 -8.91 -15.00
C ARG A 170 -11.30 -7.88 -13.93
N VAL A 171 -11.80 -6.71 -14.35
CA VAL A 171 -12.31 -5.68 -13.43
C VAL A 171 -13.39 -6.26 -12.53
N LYS A 172 -14.38 -6.96 -13.11
CA LYS A 172 -15.48 -7.57 -12.37
C LYS A 172 -15.00 -8.62 -11.37
N SER A 173 -14.12 -9.51 -11.79
CA SER A 173 -13.56 -10.55 -10.93
C SER A 173 -12.75 -9.95 -9.76
N MET A 174 -11.85 -9.03 -10.04
CA MET A 174 -11.01 -8.42 -9.01
C MET A 174 -11.82 -7.54 -8.05
N ALA A 175 -12.85 -6.82 -8.55
CA ALA A 175 -13.77 -6.06 -7.70
C ALA A 175 -14.54 -6.98 -6.74
N TRP A 176 -14.99 -8.12 -7.23
CA TRP A 176 -15.63 -9.14 -6.39
C TRP A 176 -14.70 -9.67 -5.30
N ASP A 177 -13.46 -10.00 -5.64
CA ASP A 177 -12.46 -10.46 -4.68
C ASP A 177 -12.18 -9.42 -3.60
N TRP A 178 -12.13 -8.13 -3.99
CA TRP A 178 -12.01 -7.02 -3.05
C TRP A 178 -13.20 -6.96 -2.09
N GLU A 179 -14.42 -7.09 -2.60
CA GLU A 179 -15.66 -7.08 -1.81
C GLU A 179 -15.74 -8.24 -0.82
N VAL A 180 -15.34 -9.44 -1.23
CA VAL A 180 -15.27 -10.62 -0.35
C VAL A 180 -14.31 -10.36 0.81
N TRP A 181 -13.13 -9.81 0.50
CA TRP A 181 -12.18 -9.41 1.53
C TRP A 181 -12.74 -8.32 2.44
N ALA A 182 -13.34 -7.28 1.89
CA ALA A 182 -13.87 -6.14 2.64
C ALA A 182 -14.95 -6.55 3.65
N LYS A 183 -15.84 -7.47 3.27
CA LYS A 183 -16.84 -8.06 4.18
C LYS A 183 -16.18 -8.81 5.34
N ARG A 184 -15.19 -9.66 5.03
CA ARG A 184 -14.45 -10.42 6.03
C ARG A 184 -13.64 -9.53 6.98
N ALA A 185 -13.04 -8.47 6.43
CA ALA A 185 -12.24 -7.49 7.17
C ALA A 185 -13.10 -6.46 7.93
N GLN A 186 -14.42 -6.52 7.80
CA GLN A 186 -15.37 -5.59 8.43
C GLN A 186 -15.12 -4.12 8.02
N VAL A 187 -14.81 -3.91 6.74
CA VAL A 187 -14.63 -2.57 6.18
C VAL A 187 -15.95 -1.79 6.17
N PHE A 188 -17.07 -2.49 5.96
CA PHE A 188 -18.40 -1.90 5.92
C PHE A 188 -19.16 -1.99 7.25
N PRO A 189 -20.05 -1.02 7.56
CA PRO A 189 -20.23 0.26 6.86
C PRO A 189 -19.04 1.20 7.10
N TRP A 190 -18.74 2.07 6.15
CA TRP A 190 -17.76 3.13 6.41
C TRP A 190 -18.27 4.08 7.52
N PRO A 191 -17.39 4.63 8.36
CA PRO A 191 -17.79 5.46 9.50
C PRO A 191 -18.68 6.65 9.11
N TRP A 192 -18.43 7.27 7.98
CA TRP A 192 -19.24 8.41 7.47
C TRP A 192 -20.61 8.00 6.93
N GLU A 193 -20.83 6.74 6.55
CA GLU A 193 -22.15 6.25 6.15
C GLU A 193 -23.04 5.95 7.36
N ALA A 194 -22.44 5.60 8.49
CA ALA A 194 -23.16 5.39 9.75
C ALA A 194 -23.69 6.71 10.36
N VAL A 195 -22.95 7.81 10.16
CA VAL A 195 -23.33 9.15 10.66
C VAL A 195 -24.49 9.75 9.82
N ALA A 196 -24.61 9.42 8.57
CA ALA A 196 -25.66 9.94 7.68
C ALA A 196 -27.06 9.34 7.94
N LYS A 197 -27.19 8.35 8.83
CA LYS A 197 -28.45 7.67 9.16
C LYS A 197 -29.06 8.09 10.52
N ASN A 198 -28.44 9.02 11.22
CA ASN A 198 -28.92 9.67 12.43
C ASN A 198 -29.28 11.14 12.15
#